data_f10bdabc4745f2e0a58d2160b08d5c94
#
_entry.id   f10bdabc4745f2e0a58d2160b08d5c94
#
_cell.length_a   1.000
_cell.length_b   1.000
_cell.length_c   1.000
_cell.angle_alpha   90.00
_cell.angle_beta   90.00
_cell.angle_gamma   90.00
#
_symmetry.space_group_name_H-M   'P 1'
#
loop_
_entity.id
_entity.type
_entity.pdbx_description
1 polymer ?
#
loop_
_entity_poly.entity_id
_entity_poly.type
_entity_poly.pdbx_seq_one_letter_code
_entity_poly.pdbx_strand_id
1 'polypeptide(L)'
;MPSKQRTLVEIACKASADTLSTHLPLTYTPLLSTTSYSITLVPGPSLSSTLKSTIWKLYEANMRTLSEGSSMGWGPKEKQRELWHSDSRFVLLRPLRQQGDKGKGKAREGSRGGAEVAAFAMFRFDWEECMDPDWEADNCEVVYCYELQVAPSARRLGMGKFLVDQLILLAREYRMRKVMLTCLKVNTSALAFYKCQGFAIDPISPSQLARSAPSAAGGETLDGETEWEDEAECDYEILSKRVM
;
A
#
# COMPACT_ATOMS: atom_id res chain seq x y z
N MET A 1 -23.58 -17.78 27.43
CA MET A 1 -23.13 -16.55 26.76
C MET A 1 -22.99 -16.86 25.29
N PRO A 2 -23.74 -16.25 24.35
CA PRO A 2 -23.50 -16.47 22.93
C PRO A 2 -22.09 -16.02 22.62
N SER A 3 -21.30 -16.86 21.93
CA SER A 3 -19.98 -16.51 21.46
C SER A 3 -20.12 -15.34 20.48
N LYS A 4 -19.47 -14.22 20.76
CA LYS A 4 -19.44 -13.04 19.86
C LYS A 4 -18.90 -13.51 18.51
N GLN A 5 -19.74 -13.48 17.48
CA GLN A 5 -19.33 -13.86 16.13
C GLN A 5 -18.21 -12.93 15.69
N ARG A 6 -17.07 -13.48 15.24
CA ARG A 6 -15.94 -12.68 14.78
C ARG A 6 -16.29 -12.02 13.45
N THR A 7 -15.87 -10.77 13.29
CA THR A 7 -16.00 -10.06 12.02
C THR A 7 -15.03 -10.61 10.98
N LEU A 8 -15.28 -10.35 9.69
CA LEU A 8 -14.38 -10.76 8.59
C LEU A 8 -12.97 -10.21 8.77
N VAL A 9 -12.85 -8.94 9.17
CA VAL A 9 -11.55 -8.31 9.45
C VAL A 9 -10.83 -9.01 10.61
N GLU A 10 -11.53 -9.31 11.73
CA GLU A 10 -10.92 -10.04 12.85
C GLU A 10 -10.43 -11.44 12.45
N ILE A 11 -11.15 -12.13 11.54
CA ILE A 11 -10.73 -13.42 10.99
C ILE A 11 -9.48 -13.24 10.15
N ALA A 12 -9.47 -12.27 9.24
CA ALA A 12 -8.35 -11.98 8.36
C ALA A 12 -7.10 -11.51 9.14
N CYS A 13 -7.28 -10.66 10.16
CA CYS A 13 -6.20 -10.22 11.04
C CYS A 13 -5.56 -11.36 11.84
N LYS A 14 -6.31 -12.41 12.17
CA LYS A 14 -5.82 -13.59 12.91
C LYS A 14 -5.25 -14.68 11.99
N ALA A 15 -5.41 -14.56 10.66
CA ALA A 15 -4.83 -15.51 9.73
C ALA A 15 -3.31 -15.50 9.82
N SER A 16 -2.71 -16.68 9.93
CA SER A 16 -1.26 -16.82 9.95
C SER A 16 -0.62 -16.46 8.60
N ALA A 17 0.66 -16.11 8.61
CA ALA A 17 1.40 -15.89 7.36
C ALA A 17 1.36 -17.12 6.45
N ASP A 18 1.45 -18.31 7.02
CA ASP A 18 1.39 -19.56 6.26
C ASP A 18 0.02 -19.73 5.59
N THR A 19 -1.07 -19.48 6.32
CA THR A 19 -2.42 -19.52 5.75
C THR A 19 -2.60 -18.51 4.61
N LEU A 20 -2.17 -17.27 4.81
CA LEU A 20 -2.23 -16.25 3.78
C LEU A 20 -1.36 -16.59 2.56
N SER A 21 -0.18 -17.19 2.79
CA SER A 21 0.76 -17.57 1.74
C SER A 21 0.23 -18.68 0.82
N THR A 22 -0.73 -19.51 1.28
CA THR A 22 -1.32 -20.55 0.43
C THR A 22 -2.07 -20.00 -0.77
N HIS A 23 -2.51 -18.74 -0.70
CA HIS A 23 -3.21 -18.05 -1.78
C HIS A 23 -2.23 -17.36 -2.76
N LEU A 24 -0.94 -17.27 -2.44
CA LEU A 24 0.04 -16.58 -3.25
C LEU A 24 0.90 -17.57 -4.05
N PRO A 25 1.31 -17.25 -5.29
CA PRO A 25 2.28 -18.06 -6.00
C PRO A 25 3.65 -18.01 -5.29
N LEU A 26 4.44 -19.06 -5.44
CA LEU A 26 5.77 -19.13 -4.82
C LEU A 26 6.80 -18.25 -5.54
N THR A 27 6.61 -18.06 -6.85
CA THR A 27 7.55 -17.30 -7.69
C THR A 27 6.83 -16.41 -8.69
N TYR A 28 7.51 -15.37 -9.12
CA TYR A 28 7.10 -14.50 -10.21
C TYR A 28 8.26 -14.30 -11.19
N THR A 29 7.99 -14.47 -12.47
CA THR A 29 8.96 -14.20 -13.54
C THR A 29 8.32 -13.16 -14.48
N PRO A 30 8.84 -11.93 -14.56
CA PRO A 30 8.33 -10.94 -15.50
C PRO A 30 8.49 -11.40 -16.94
N LEU A 31 7.52 -11.09 -17.81
CA LEU A 31 7.55 -11.47 -19.23
C LEU A 31 8.80 -10.99 -19.98
N LEU A 32 9.35 -9.85 -19.58
CA LEU A 32 10.52 -9.22 -20.22
C LEU A 32 11.81 -9.40 -19.40
N SER A 33 11.87 -10.41 -18.52
CA SER A 33 13.04 -10.65 -17.68
C SER A 33 13.34 -12.14 -17.60
N THR A 34 14.64 -12.46 -17.56
CA THR A 34 15.11 -13.83 -17.26
C THR A 34 15.25 -14.09 -15.76
N THR A 35 15.14 -13.05 -14.94
CA THR A 35 15.23 -13.16 -13.49
C THR A 35 13.88 -13.54 -12.91
N SER A 36 13.85 -14.63 -12.16
CA SER A 36 12.71 -15.03 -11.34
C SER A 36 12.84 -14.47 -9.93
N TYR A 37 11.71 -14.23 -9.29
CA TYR A 37 11.62 -13.65 -7.95
C TYR A 37 10.83 -14.60 -7.05
N SER A 38 11.34 -14.87 -5.85
CA SER A 38 10.56 -15.53 -4.81
C SER A 38 9.54 -14.56 -4.22
N ILE A 39 8.37 -15.09 -3.90
CA ILE A 39 7.31 -14.35 -3.23
C ILE A 39 7.22 -14.87 -1.81
N THR A 40 7.24 -13.97 -0.85
CA THR A 40 7.08 -14.32 0.57
C THR A 40 6.13 -13.34 1.23
N LEU A 41 5.20 -13.87 2.04
CA LEU A 41 4.36 -13.06 2.91
C LEU A 41 4.93 -13.12 4.33
N VAL A 42 5.22 -11.94 4.90
CA VAL A 42 5.85 -11.84 6.22
C VAL A 42 5.10 -10.83 7.07
N PRO A 43 4.70 -11.18 8.31
CA PRO A 43 4.20 -10.20 9.28
C PRO A 43 5.26 -9.16 9.64
N GLY A 44 4.87 -7.89 9.83
CA GLY A 44 5.79 -6.81 10.19
C GLY A 44 6.68 -7.11 11.40
N PRO A 45 6.12 -7.63 12.51
CA PRO A 45 6.92 -8.03 13.68
C PRO A 45 7.96 -9.13 13.39
N SER A 46 7.70 -10.02 12.43
CA SER A 46 8.58 -11.16 12.09
C SER A 46 9.71 -10.79 11.11
N LEU A 47 9.73 -9.55 10.60
CA LEU A 47 10.81 -9.08 9.74
C LEU A 47 12.13 -8.99 10.51
N SER A 48 13.20 -9.59 9.96
CA SER A 48 14.54 -9.42 10.50
C SER A 48 15.00 -7.96 10.42
N SER A 49 15.95 -7.55 11.29
CA SER A 49 16.51 -6.20 11.27
C SER A 49 17.11 -5.84 9.90
N THR A 50 17.72 -6.81 9.22
CA THR A 50 18.26 -6.64 7.86
C THR A 50 17.17 -6.37 6.83
N LEU A 51 16.06 -7.11 6.86
CA LEU A 51 14.93 -6.86 5.98
C LEU A 51 14.26 -5.51 6.27
N LYS A 52 14.05 -5.16 7.54
CA LYS A 52 13.54 -3.85 7.94
C LYS A 52 14.42 -2.72 7.38
N SER A 53 15.74 -2.85 7.50
CA SER A 53 16.68 -1.86 6.94
C SER A 53 16.58 -1.76 5.41
N THR A 54 16.43 -2.88 4.72
CA THR A 54 16.32 -2.90 3.25
C THR A 54 14.99 -2.29 2.77
N ILE A 55 13.88 -2.65 3.41
CA ILE A 55 12.55 -2.10 3.14
C ILE A 55 12.55 -0.58 3.38
N TRP A 56 13.11 -0.15 4.52
CA TRP A 56 13.22 1.26 4.85
C TRP A 56 14.01 2.05 3.79
N LYS A 57 15.19 1.57 3.40
CA LYS A 57 16.02 2.22 2.36
C LYS A 57 15.29 2.34 1.04
N LEU A 58 14.53 1.31 0.65
CA LEU A 58 13.75 1.36 -0.59
C LEU A 58 12.62 2.37 -0.50
N TYR A 59 11.88 2.38 0.62
CA TYR A 59 10.85 3.38 0.90
C TYR A 59 11.43 4.80 0.88
N GLU A 60 12.47 5.04 1.66
CA GLU A 60 13.13 6.35 1.77
C GLU A 60 13.61 6.86 0.41
N ALA A 61 14.26 5.99 -0.37
CA ALA A 61 14.76 6.36 -1.71
C ALA A 61 13.63 6.76 -2.68
N ASN A 62 12.45 6.17 -2.54
CA ASN A 62 11.33 6.45 -3.44
C ASN A 62 10.43 7.59 -2.96
N MET A 63 10.28 7.77 -1.64
CA MET A 63 9.23 8.61 -1.08
C MET A 63 9.72 9.88 -0.40
N ARG A 64 10.97 9.94 0.04
CA ARG A 64 11.47 11.06 0.84
C ARG A 64 11.17 12.41 0.18
N THR A 65 11.63 12.62 -1.05
CA THR A 65 11.44 13.90 -1.74
C THR A 65 9.97 14.25 -1.97
N LEU A 66 9.13 13.23 -2.24
CA LEU A 66 7.69 13.43 -2.42
C LEU A 66 7.01 13.83 -1.12
N SER A 67 7.44 13.23 0.01
CA SER A 67 6.84 13.50 1.32
C SER A 67 7.34 14.81 1.92
N GLU A 68 8.61 15.19 1.73
CA GLU A 68 9.15 16.48 2.20
C GLU A 68 8.41 17.67 1.60
N GLY A 69 7.87 17.53 0.39
CA GLY A 69 7.09 18.58 -0.30
C GLY A 69 5.57 18.48 -0.11
N SER A 70 5.08 17.62 0.77
CA SER A 70 3.65 17.36 0.97
C SER A 70 3.17 17.83 2.34
N SER A 71 1.84 17.98 2.49
CA SER A 71 1.18 18.26 3.76
C SER A 71 1.42 17.17 4.81
N MET A 72 1.66 15.92 4.37
CA MET A 72 1.98 14.80 5.25
C MET A 72 3.39 14.90 5.85
N GLY A 73 4.30 15.66 5.23
CA GLY A 73 5.67 15.86 5.68
C GLY A 73 6.50 14.59 5.67
N TRP A 74 7.79 14.73 6.03
CA TRP A 74 8.71 13.61 6.21
C TRP A 74 8.84 13.26 7.69
N GLY A 75 8.08 12.24 8.12
CA GLY A 75 8.04 11.74 9.50
C GLY A 75 8.64 10.34 9.63
N PRO A 76 9.99 10.16 9.61
CA PRO A 76 10.60 8.82 9.56
C PRO A 76 10.26 7.94 10.77
N LYS A 77 10.10 8.51 11.95
CA LYS A 77 9.74 7.74 13.16
C LYS A 77 8.30 7.25 13.12
N GLU A 78 7.40 8.11 12.70
CA GLU A 78 5.97 7.83 12.55
C GLU A 78 5.76 6.77 11.48
N LYS A 79 6.43 6.92 10.33
CA LYS A 79 6.36 5.96 9.24
C LYS A 79 6.95 4.60 9.61
N GLN A 80 8.02 4.56 10.37
CA GLN A 80 8.56 3.29 10.88
C GLN A 80 7.60 2.62 11.86
N ARG A 81 6.89 3.36 12.72
CA ARG A 81 5.85 2.77 13.58
C ARG A 81 4.70 2.19 12.76
N GLU A 82 4.29 2.89 11.70
CA GLU A 82 3.26 2.41 10.77
C GLU A 82 3.71 1.12 10.06
N LEU A 83 4.91 1.12 9.46
CA LEU A 83 5.46 -0.04 8.76
C LEU A 83 5.57 -1.28 9.66
N TRP A 84 6.07 -1.10 10.90
CA TRP A 84 6.33 -2.22 11.81
C TRP A 84 5.18 -2.51 12.79
N HIS A 85 3.99 -2.01 12.51
CA HIS A 85 2.80 -2.28 13.33
C HIS A 85 2.50 -3.78 13.39
N SER A 86 1.86 -4.24 14.48
CA SER A 86 1.54 -5.66 14.70
C SER A 86 0.72 -6.28 13.57
N ASP A 87 -0.19 -5.52 12.99
CA ASP A 87 -1.10 -5.99 11.95
C ASP A 87 -0.56 -5.79 10.53
N SER A 88 0.62 -5.17 10.39
CA SER A 88 1.26 -4.99 9.09
C SER A 88 1.72 -6.32 8.51
N ARG A 89 1.44 -6.52 7.23
CA ARG A 89 1.86 -7.68 6.43
C ARG A 89 2.54 -7.20 5.18
N PHE A 90 3.59 -7.92 4.80
CA PHE A 90 4.40 -7.61 3.64
C PHE A 90 4.35 -8.75 2.63
N VAL A 91 4.03 -8.45 1.39
CA VAL A 91 4.32 -9.32 0.26
C VAL A 91 5.62 -8.82 -0.36
N LEU A 92 6.66 -9.64 -0.29
CA LEU A 92 8.01 -9.30 -0.75
C LEU A 92 8.35 -10.04 -2.03
N LEU A 93 8.90 -9.36 -3.03
CA LEU A 93 9.53 -9.94 -4.21
C LEU A 93 11.05 -9.84 -4.08
N ARG A 94 11.71 -11.00 -4.06
CA ARG A 94 13.16 -11.08 -3.88
C ARG A 94 13.78 -11.87 -5.05
N PRO A 95 14.86 -11.37 -5.69
CA PRO A 95 15.45 -12.07 -6.81
C PRO A 95 15.95 -13.46 -6.41
N LEU A 96 15.61 -14.45 -7.22
CA LEU A 96 16.18 -15.80 -7.09
C LEU A 96 17.54 -15.80 -7.77
N ARG A 97 18.59 -16.17 -7.05
CA ARG A 97 19.92 -16.37 -7.63
C ARG A 97 19.90 -17.61 -8.51
N GLN A 98 20.27 -17.46 -9.78
CA GLN A 98 20.55 -18.61 -10.61
C GLN A 98 21.81 -19.32 -10.09
N GLN A 99 21.69 -20.61 -9.80
CA GLN A 99 22.85 -21.46 -9.49
C GLN A 99 23.66 -21.66 -10.78
N GLY A 100 24.55 -20.74 -11.11
CA GLY A 100 25.33 -20.86 -12.34
C GLY A 100 26.36 -19.78 -12.56
N ASP A 101 26.25 -18.63 -11.91
CA ASP A 101 27.22 -17.55 -12.09
C ASP A 101 28.45 -17.72 -11.18
N LYS A 102 29.26 -18.76 -11.47
CA LYS A 102 30.66 -18.83 -11.04
C LYS A 102 31.49 -17.91 -11.94
N GLY A 103 31.00 -16.71 -12.20
CA GLY A 103 31.74 -15.69 -12.91
C GLY A 103 32.92 -15.22 -12.07
N LYS A 104 34.10 -15.33 -12.65
CA LYS A 104 35.41 -14.79 -12.20
C LYS A 104 35.34 -13.26 -12.06
N GLY A 105 34.67 -12.77 -11.05
CA GLY A 105 34.67 -11.36 -10.66
C GLY A 105 34.97 -11.31 -9.17
N LYS A 106 36.06 -10.59 -8.77
CA LYS A 106 36.40 -10.33 -7.38
C LYS A 106 35.14 -9.98 -6.59
N ALA A 107 34.70 -10.89 -5.72
CA ALA A 107 33.63 -10.64 -4.78
C ALA A 107 34.00 -9.39 -3.99
N ARG A 108 33.25 -8.29 -4.17
CA ARG A 108 33.25 -7.20 -3.21
C ARG A 108 32.78 -7.81 -1.89
N GLU A 109 33.71 -7.93 -0.94
CA GLU A 109 33.42 -8.30 0.44
C GLU A 109 32.36 -7.34 0.98
N GLY A 110 31.13 -7.81 1.15
CA GLY A 110 29.98 -7.03 1.63
C GLY A 110 28.63 -7.63 1.26
N SER A 111 28.54 -8.48 0.25
CA SER A 111 27.27 -9.08 -0.18
C SER A 111 27.08 -10.48 0.41
N ARG A 112 26.97 -10.57 1.75
CA ARG A 112 26.43 -11.77 2.41
C ARG A 112 24.98 -11.91 1.97
N GLY A 113 24.70 -12.98 1.25
CA GLY A 113 23.44 -13.24 0.60
C GLY A 113 22.23 -13.08 1.49
N GLY A 114 21.27 -12.26 1.10
CA GLY A 114 19.97 -12.45 1.66
C GLY A 114 18.99 -11.32 1.84
N ALA A 115 19.30 -10.08 1.62
CA ALA A 115 18.36 -9.02 1.96
C ALA A 115 17.87 -8.16 0.80
N GLU A 116 18.17 -8.54 -0.45
CA GLU A 116 17.68 -7.77 -1.61
C GLU A 116 16.18 -7.91 -1.76
N VAL A 117 15.48 -6.77 -1.82
CA VAL A 117 14.05 -6.67 -2.08
C VAL A 117 13.88 -5.85 -3.35
N ALA A 118 13.34 -6.49 -4.40
CA ALA A 118 13.08 -5.82 -5.67
C ALA A 118 11.78 -5.00 -5.64
N ALA A 119 10.79 -5.51 -4.92
CA ALA A 119 9.52 -4.82 -4.71
C ALA A 119 8.82 -5.36 -3.45
N PHE A 120 7.96 -4.55 -2.86
CA PHE A 120 7.07 -5.00 -1.80
C PHE A 120 5.74 -4.25 -1.80
N ALA A 121 4.71 -4.90 -1.27
CA ALA A 121 3.50 -4.25 -0.80
C ALA A 121 3.38 -4.47 0.72
N MET A 122 3.08 -3.41 1.47
CA MET A 122 2.71 -3.48 2.88
C MET A 122 1.23 -3.15 3.01
N PHE A 123 0.49 -4.03 3.68
CA PHE A 123 -0.95 -3.92 3.81
C PHE A 123 -1.44 -4.35 5.18
N ARG A 124 -2.70 -3.96 5.48
CA ARG A 124 -3.49 -4.47 6.62
C ARG A 124 -4.89 -4.83 6.14
N PHE A 125 -5.53 -5.72 6.86
CA PHE A 125 -6.98 -5.86 6.82
C PHE A 125 -7.55 -4.89 7.84
N ASP A 126 -8.50 -4.05 7.40
CA ASP A 126 -9.00 -2.97 8.23
C ASP A 126 -10.47 -2.67 7.93
N TRP A 127 -11.04 -1.76 8.71
CA TRP A 127 -12.32 -1.14 8.48
C TRP A 127 -12.10 0.29 8.03
N GLU A 128 -12.79 0.69 6.95
CA GLU A 128 -12.75 2.08 6.49
C GLU A 128 -14.17 2.59 6.29
N GLU A 129 -14.34 3.89 6.41
CA GLU A 129 -15.59 4.55 6.11
C GLU A 129 -16.04 4.21 4.68
N CYS A 130 -17.34 4.01 4.51
CA CYS A 130 -17.91 3.57 3.25
C CYS A 130 -19.10 4.45 2.86
N MET A 131 -18.88 5.34 1.90
CA MET A 131 -19.92 6.17 1.28
C MET A 131 -20.46 5.55 -0.01
N ASP A 132 -20.40 4.22 -0.13
CA ASP A 132 -20.91 3.51 -1.28
C ASP A 132 -22.44 3.46 -1.21
N PRO A 133 -23.17 4.00 -2.20
CA PRO A 133 -24.65 4.00 -2.18
C PRO A 133 -25.26 2.59 -2.20
N ASP A 134 -24.49 1.59 -2.66
CA ASP A 134 -24.93 0.18 -2.67
C ASP A 134 -24.62 -0.54 -1.33
N TRP A 135 -24.20 0.20 -0.31
CA TRP A 135 -23.82 -0.34 0.99
C TRP A 135 -24.53 0.37 2.14
N GLU A 136 -25.27 -0.39 2.95
CA GLU A 136 -26.12 0.15 4.02
C GLU A 136 -25.34 0.52 5.31
N ALA A 137 -24.07 0.08 5.44
CA ALA A 137 -23.28 0.34 6.63
C ALA A 137 -22.29 1.48 6.41
N ASP A 138 -22.01 2.25 7.47
CA ASP A 138 -21.08 3.38 7.45
C ASP A 138 -19.63 2.96 7.24
N ASN A 139 -19.29 1.69 7.47
CA ASN A 139 -17.95 1.14 7.31
C ASN A 139 -17.96 -0.15 6.49
N CYS A 140 -16.88 -0.42 5.80
CA CYS A 140 -16.69 -1.66 5.06
C CYS A 140 -15.30 -2.27 5.29
N GLU A 141 -15.21 -3.57 5.08
CA GLU A 141 -13.98 -4.34 5.20
C GLU A 141 -13.08 -4.10 4.00
N VAL A 142 -11.82 -3.78 4.26
CA VAL A 142 -10.86 -3.45 3.22
C VAL A 142 -9.51 -4.15 3.40
N VAL A 143 -8.79 -4.31 2.28
CA VAL A 143 -7.34 -4.43 2.30
C VAL A 143 -6.77 -3.03 2.07
N TYR A 144 -6.19 -2.43 3.10
CA TYR A 144 -5.54 -1.14 2.96
C TYR A 144 -4.07 -1.33 2.62
N CYS A 145 -3.67 -0.88 1.43
CA CYS A 145 -2.29 -0.89 0.97
C CYS A 145 -1.60 0.41 1.42
N TYR A 146 -0.86 0.34 2.51
CA TYR A 146 -0.10 1.48 3.06
C TYR A 146 1.11 1.82 2.20
N GLU A 147 1.78 0.80 1.65
CA GLU A 147 2.96 0.98 0.80
C GLU A 147 2.99 -0.02 -0.35
N LEU A 148 3.33 0.46 -1.53
CA LEU A 148 3.69 -0.33 -2.69
C LEU A 148 4.96 0.26 -3.29
N GLN A 149 6.08 -0.43 -3.11
CA GLN A 149 7.38 0.07 -3.49
C GLN A 149 8.07 -0.88 -4.48
N VAL A 150 8.64 -0.31 -5.53
CA VAL A 150 9.42 -1.05 -6.54
C VAL A 150 10.79 -0.38 -6.68
N ALA A 151 11.84 -1.17 -6.57
CA ALA A 151 13.20 -0.68 -6.75
C ALA A 151 13.37 -0.06 -8.16
N PRO A 152 14.11 1.04 -8.32
CA PRO A 152 14.29 1.68 -9.61
C PRO A 152 14.76 0.71 -10.72
N SER A 153 15.67 -0.21 -10.38
CA SER A 153 16.17 -1.25 -11.29
C SER A 153 15.14 -2.31 -11.69
N ALA A 154 14.04 -2.42 -10.94
CA ALA A 154 12.98 -3.41 -11.14
C ALA A 154 11.69 -2.79 -11.69
N ARG A 155 11.68 -1.49 -11.97
CA ARG A 155 10.52 -0.81 -12.55
C ARG A 155 10.28 -1.26 -13.99
N ARG A 156 9.03 -1.12 -14.46
CA ARG A 156 8.58 -1.52 -15.80
C ARG A 156 8.63 -3.02 -16.09
N LEU A 157 8.91 -3.85 -15.09
CA LEU A 157 8.86 -5.31 -15.16
C LEU A 157 7.51 -5.90 -14.71
N GLY A 158 6.47 -5.10 -14.52
CA GLY A 158 5.15 -5.55 -14.12
C GLY A 158 5.00 -5.87 -12.61
N MET A 159 6.02 -5.65 -11.79
CA MET A 159 6.00 -6.01 -10.36
C MET A 159 4.94 -5.27 -9.57
N GLY A 160 4.73 -3.98 -9.86
CA GLY A 160 3.67 -3.21 -9.20
C GLY A 160 2.28 -3.80 -9.49
N LYS A 161 1.99 -4.11 -10.76
CA LYS A 161 0.75 -4.78 -11.13
C LYS A 161 0.60 -6.12 -10.44
N PHE A 162 1.65 -6.93 -10.46
CA PHE A 162 1.65 -8.23 -9.79
C PHE A 162 1.30 -8.10 -8.31
N LEU A 163 1.92 -7.16 -7.57
CA LEU A 163 1.64 -6.92 -6.15
C LEU A 163 0.18 -6.50 -5.92
N VAL A 164 -0.35 -5.58 -6.75
CA VAL A 164 -1.77 -5.19 -6.70
C VAL A 164 -2.68 -6.40 -6.92
N ASP A 165 -2.38 -7.25 -7.90
CA ASP A 165 -3.16 -8.46 -8.17
C ASP A 165 -3.16 -9.41 -6.96
N GLN A 166 -2.03 -9.53 -6.23
CA GLN A 166 -1.98 -10.33 -5.01
C GLN A 166 -2.83 -9.73 -3.87
N LEU A 167 -2.84 -8.41 -3.71
CA LEU A 167 -3.71 -7.76 -2.71
C LEU A 167 -5.19 -7.95 -3.04
N ILE A 168 -5.55 -7.87 -4.33
CA ILE A 168 -6.93 -8.13 -4.80
C ILE A 168 -7.31 -9.58 -4.54
N LEU A 169 -6.40 -10.53 -4.79
CA LEU A 169 -6.62 -11.96 -4.50
C LEU A 169 -6.90 -12.16 -3.01
N LEU A 170 -6.03 -11.64 -2.14
CA LEU A 170 -6.21 -11.73 -0.68
C LEU A 170 -7.52 -11.06 -0.23
N ALA A 171 -7.88 -9.92 -0.82
CA ALA A 171 -9.13 -9.24 -0.51
C ALA A 171 -10.34 -10.11 -0.84
N ARG A 172 -10.34 -10.81 -1.99
CA ARG A 172 -11.40 -11.74 -2.38
C ARG A 172 -11.50 -12.94 -1.46
N GLU A 173 -10.37 -13.58 -1.15
CA GLU A 173 -10.32 -14.76 -0.29
C GLU A 173 -10.86 -14.48 1.11
N TYR A 174 -10.59 -13.28 1.63
CA TYR A 174 -11.06 -12.86 2.96
C TYR A 174 -12.36 -12.03 2.92
N ARG A 175 -13.01 -11.95 1.74
CA ARG A 175 -14.28 -11.23 1.55
C ARG A 175 -14.23 -9.77 1.93
N MET A 176 -13.09 -9.12 1.70
CA MET A 176 -12.99 -7.66 1.79
C MET A 176 -13.68 -7.03 0.58
N ARG A 177 -14.32 -5.89 0.75
CA ARG A 177 -15.07 -5.21 -0.31
C ARG A 177 -14.19 -4.47 -1.28
N LYS A 178 -13.14 -3.84 -0.75
CA LYS A 178 -12.26 -2.95 -1.51
C LYS A 178 -10.79 -3.26 -1.20
N VAL A 179 -9.93 -2.95 -2.17
CA VAL A 179 -8.52 -2.63 -1.92
C VAL A 179 -8.41 -1.12 -1.96
N MET A 180 -7.82 -0.52 -0.92
CA MET A 180 -7.70 0.93 -0.76
C MET A 180 -6.25 1.34 -0.56
N LEU A 181 -5.95 2.59 -0.87
CA LEU A 181 -4.62 3.19 -0.64
C LEU A 181 -4.71 4.72 -0.67
N THR A 182 -3.72 5.37 -0.08
CA THR A 182 -3.50 6.82 -0.19
C THR A 182 -2.37 7.11 -1.17
N CYS A 183 -2.55 8.08 -2.05
CA CYS A 183 -1.55 8.49 -3.04
C CYS A 183 -1.41 10.02 -3.07
N LEU A 184 -0.18 10.52 -2.92
CA LEU A 184 0.10 11.95 -3.08
C LEU A 184 -0.22 12.42 -4.50
N LYS A 185 -0.90 13.56 -4.66
CA LYS A 185 -1.25 14.16 -5.97
C LYS A 185 0.00 14.46 -6.81
N VAL A 186 1.08 14.86 -6.16
CA VAL A 186 2.38 15.10 -6.82
C VAL A 186 2.99 13.83 -7.41
N ASN A 187 2.61 12.64 -6.92
CA ASN A 187 3.07 11.36 -7.48
C ASN A 187 2.23 10.93 -8.69
N THR A 188 2.26 11.75 -9.74
CA THR A 188 1.44 11.57 -10.95
C THR A 188 1.67 10.21 -11.62
N SER A 189 2.87 9.67 -11.53
CA SER A 189 3.19 8.34 -12.08
C SER A 189 2.48 7.21 -11.33
N ALA A 190 2.37 7.31 -10.00
CA ALA A 190 1.62 6.34 -9.20
C ALA A 190 0.10 6.49 -9.44
N LEU A 191 -0.42 7.70 -9.50
CA LEU A 191 -1.83 7.95 -9.83
C LEU A 191 -2.20 7.33 -11.18
N ALA A 192 -1.40 7.57 -12.22
CA ALA A 192 -1.61 6.98 -13.54
C ALA A 192 -1.54 5.45 -13.51
N PHE A 193 -0.59 4.90 -12.75
CA PHE A 193 -0.46 3.45 -12.56
C PHE A 193 -1.72 2.87 -11.89
N TYR A 194 -2.18 3.42 -10.78
CA TYR A 194 -3.36 2.90 -10.09
C TYR A 194 -4.64 3.04 -10.93
N LYS A 195 -4.80 4.15 -11.65
CA LYS A 195 -5.88 4.32 -12.61
C LYS A 195 -5.88 3.22 -13.68
N CYS A 196 -4.71 2.89 -14.24
CA CYS A 196 -4.56 1.77 -15.19
C CYS A 196 -4.85 0.40 -14.57
N GLN A 197 -4.71 0.24 -13.24
CA GLN A 197 -5.11 -0.97 -12.52
C GLN A 197 -6.61 -0.99 -12.15
N GLY A 198 -7.38 0.02 -12.55
CA GLY A 198 -8.82 0.12 -12.31
C GLY A 198 -9.19 0.65 -10.93
N PHE A 199 -8.29 1.37 -10.27
CA PHE A 199 -8.62 2.17 -9.09
C PHE A 199 -9.29 3.48 -9.51
N ALA A 200 -10.25 3.92 -8.72
CA ALA A 200 -10.89 5.23 -8.80
C ALA A 200 -10.66 6.01 -7.50
N ILE A 201 -10.89 7.33 -7.53
CA ILE A 201 -10.93 8.14 -6.32
C ILE A 201 -12.10 7.64 -5.48
N ASP A 202 -11.81 7.27 -4.22
CA ASP A 202 -12.86 6.78 -3.31
C ASP A 202 -13.77 7.95 -2.87
N PRO A 203 -15.07 7.72 -2.64
CA PRO A 203 -15.98 8.73 -2.13
C PRO A 203 -15.54 9.42 -0.84
N ILE A 204 -14.77 8.73 0.04
CA ILE A 204 -14.20 9.33 1.27
C ILE A 204 -12.93 10.15 1.02
N SER A 205 -12.44 10.23 -0.23
CA SER A 205 -11.28 11.06 -0.53
C SER A 205 -11.58 12.55 -0.28
N PRO A 206 -10.64 13.31 0.31
CA PRO A 206 -10.86 14.74 0.61
C PRO A 206 -11.39 15.54 -0.58
N SER A 207 -10.90 15.25 -1.78
CA SER A 207 -11.37 15.93 -3.01
C SER A 207 -12.82 15.64 -3.36
N GLN A 208 -13.37 14.49 -2.96
CA GLN A 208 -14.76 14.15 -3.16
C GLN A 208 -15.65 14.76 -2.07
N LEU A 209 -15.18 14.75 -0.81
CA LEU A 209 -15.87 15.35 0.32
C LEU A 209 -16.05 16.86 0.11
N ALA A 210 -15.00 17.56 -0.33
CA ALA A 210 -15.04 18.98 -0.65
C ALA A 210 -16.05 19.30 -1.77
N ARG A 211 -16.24 18.41 -2.76
CA ARG A 211 -17.23 18.58 -3.83
C ARG A 211 -18.67 18.34 -3.37
N SER A 212 -18.85 17.49 -2.37
CA SER A 212 -20.17 17.10 -1.85
C SER A 212 -20.66 18.06 -0.77
N ALA A 213 -19.78 18.93 -0.23
CA ALA A 213 -20.17 19.97 0.70
C ALA A 213 -21.14 20.96 0.01
N PRO A 214 -22.31 21.25 0.59
CA PRO A 214 -23.21 22.22 0.01
C PRO A 214 -22.47 23.57 -0.08
N SER A 215 -22.37 24.12 -1.30
CA SER A 215 -21.87 25.48 -1.51
C SER A 215 -22.65 26.40 -0.59
N ALA A 216 -22.00 27.06 0.33
CA ALA A 216 -22.59 28.13 1.15
C ALA A 216 -22.86 29.36 0.25
N ALA A 217 -23.83 29.19 -0.65
CA ALA A 217 -24.37 30.29 -1.45
C ALA A 217 -25.46 30.98 -0.63
N GLY A 218 -25.18 32.17 -0.14
CA GLY A 218 -26.18 33.09 0.37
C GLY A 218 -26.12 33.33 1.88
N GLY A 219 -25.11 34.02 2.35
CA GLY A 219 -25.09 34.73 3.62
C GLY A 219 -24.73 36.18 3.37
N GLU A 220 -25.67 37.09 3.60
CA GLU A 220 -25.49 38.54 3.50
C GLU A 220 -24.33 38.97 4.39
N THR A 221 -23.43 39.76 3.80
CA THR A 221 -22.32 40.42 4.48
C THR A 221 -22.86 41.44 5.50
N LEU A 222 -22.68 41.16 6.79
CA LEU A 222 -22.59 42.17 7.82
C LEU A 222 -21.14 42.20 8.32
N ASP A 223 -20.56 43.37 8.25
CA ASP A 223 -19.19 43.76 8.58
C ASP A 223 -18.53 42.92 9.68
N GLY A 224 -17.50 42.18 9.29
CA GLY A 224 -16.61 41.46 10.20
C GLY A 224 -15.61 40.68 9.35
N GLU A 225 -14.34 41.08 9.40
CA GLU A 225 -13.22 40.41 8.75
C GLU A 225 -13.22 38.92 9.15
N THR A 226 -13.83 38.07 8.36
CA THR A 226 -13.59 36.65 8.43
C THR A 226 -12.34 36.39 7.63
N GLU A 227 -11.20 36.19 8.31
CA GLU A 227 -10.04 35.52 7.75
C GLU A 227 -10.55 34.15 7.28
N TRP A 228 -10.73 34.00 5.97
CA TRP A 228 -10.88 32.72 5.33
C TRP A 228 -9.52 32.03 5.51
N GLU A 229 -9.40 31.14 6.49
CA GLU A 229 -8.33 30.16 6.47
C GLU A 229 -8.47 29.45 5.13
N ASP A 230 -7.51 29.67 4.22
CA ASP A 230 -7.35 28.88 3.00
C ASP A 230 -7.38 27.41 3.44
N GLU A 231 -8.50 26.71 3.23
CA GLU A 231 -8.56 25.26 3.41
C GLU A 231 -7.48 24.70 2.50
N ALA A 232 -6.34 24.39 3.09
CA ALA A 232 -5.16 23.91 2.38
C ALA A 232 -5.60 22.74 1.53
N GLU A 233 -5.63 22.94 0.22
CA GLU A 233 -6.10 21.92 -0.73
C GLU A 233 -5.35 20.64 -0.46
N CYS A 234 -6.06 19.61 0.02
CA CYS A 234 -5.46 18.34 0.41
C CYS A 234 -4.66 17.77 -0.76
N ASP A 235 -3.39 17.51 -0.56
CA ASP A 235 -2.42 17.14 -1.59
C ASP A 235 -2.30 15.63 -1.83
N TYR A 236 -3.25 14.85 -1.32
CA TYR A 236 -3.37 13.42 -1.58
C TYR A 236 -4.78 13.03 -2.00
N GLU A 237 -4.91 11.85 -2.56
CA GLU A 237 -6.18 11.18 -2.84
C GLU A 237 -6.22 9.82 -2.16
N ILE A 238 -7.42 9.44 -1.69
CA ILE A 238 -7.71 8.06 -1.31
C ILE A 238 -8.27 7.37 -2.55
N LEU A 239 -7.63 6.29 -2.96
CA LEU A 239 -8.03 5.50 -4.11
C LEU A 239 -8.55 4.15 -3.67
N SER A 240 -9.58 3.66 -4.35
CA SER A 240 -10.11 2.32 -4.09
C SER A 240 -10.43 1.55 -5.37
N LYS A 241 -10.44 0.22 -5.21
CA LYS A 241 -10.95 -0.70 -6.21
C LYS A 241 -11.84 -1.73 -5.54
N ARG A 242 -13.11 -1.81 -5.97
CA ARG A 242 -14.04 -2.86 -5.54
C ARG A 242 -13.52 -4.23 -6.00
N VAL A 243 -13.67 -5.25 -5.19
CA VAL A 243 -13.17 -6.61 -5.45
C VAL A 243 -14.24 -7.69 -5.42
N MET A 244 -15.43 -7.34 -4.94
CA MET A 244 -16.64 -8.16 -4.98
C MET A 244 -17.64 -7.60 -5.98
#